data_19841e97cbf54981699fd00fe6bec5cb
#
_entry.id   19841e97cbf54981699fd00fe6bec5cb
#
_cell.length_a   1.000
_cell.length_b   1.000
_cell.length_c   1.000
_cell.angle_alpha   90.00
_cell.angle_beta   90.00
_cell.angle_gamma   90.00
#
_symmetry.space_group_name_H-M   'P 1'
#
loop_
_entity.id
_entity.type
_entity.pdbx_description
1 polymer ?
#
loop_
_entity_poly.entity_id
_entity_poly.type
_entity_poly.pdbx_seq_one_letter_code
_entity_poly.pdbx_strand_id
1 'polypeptide(L)'
;MQHEITERIPLLDEKGNLTEAGYAKRLLPVYSRAAVKGGFARLKEWDYYYVGNDRCGVALTIADNGYMGLDSISFLSFGETPWEITKSPMRVFPMGSTGLPETSAEGVSAIAGKGYAMRFIVEDGKRVLKAHMDDFLDGEPIDIHLTLTVEPEESMVICTPFEKEGHFYYNQKINCMRAKGLVRVGGTMYRFSPDSAFGVLDWGRGVWTYHNTWYWGSASGLVDGADFGFNIGYGFGDTTAASENMLFYNGKAHKLSQVTFNIPMQDGAEDYLSPWTFTSDDGRFEMDFMPILDRASNTDFKVLKSDQHQVFGRFTGTATLDDGTVLEVRDLLGFAEKVENKW
;
A
#
# COMPACT_ATOMS: atom_id res chain seq x y z
N MET A 1 17.50 -18.55 4.42
CA MET A 1 17.64 -17.53 3.35
C MET A 1 16.28 -17.43 2.69
N GLN A 2 15.76 -16.25 2.46
CA GLN A 2 14.48 -16.05 1.82
C GLN A 2 14.56 -16.40 0.32
N HIS A 3 13.48 -16.94 -0.25
CA HIS A 3 13.45 -17.40 -1.62
C HIS A 3 13.18 -16.25 -2.59
N GLU A 4 14.10 -15.95 -3.51
CA GLU A 4 13.98 -14.95 -4.55
C GLU A 4 13.56 -15.57 -5.88
N ILE A 5 12.45 -15.12 -6.45
CA ILE A 5 11.96 -15.47 -7.78
C ILE A 5 12.71 -14.61 -8.79
N THR A 6 13.53 -15.22 -9.62
CA THR A 6 14.42 -14.50 -10.56
C THR A 6 14.00 -14.64 -12.02
N GLU A 7 13.04 -15.51 -12.32
CA GLU A 7 12.57 -15.78 -13.67
C GLU A 7 11.10 -15.39 -13.85
N ARG A 8 10.71 -15.13 -15.08
CA ARG A 8 9.32 -14.88 -15.42
C ARG A 8 8.56 -16.19 -15.51
N ILE A 9 7.60 -16.39 -14.61
CA ILE A 9 6.81 -17.60 -14.47
C ILE A 9 5.31 -17.28 -14.44
N PRO A 10 4.40 -18.21 -14.80
CA PRO A 10 3.00 -18.09 -14.45
C PRO A 10 2.85 -18.00 -12.93
N LEU A 11 2.01 -17.08 -12.43
CA LEU A 11 1.77 -16.96 -10.99
C LEU A 11 1.12 -18.23 -10.43
N LEU A 12 0.16 -18.80 -11.16
CA LEU A 12 -0.64 -19.94 -10.71
C LEU A 12 -0.42 -21.17 -11.62
N ASP A 13 -0.42 -22.33 -11.02
CA ASP A 13 -0.44 -23.61 -11.69
C ASP A 13 -1.86 -23.96 -12.22
N GLU A 14 -2.00 -25.12 -12.86
CA GLU A 14 -3.27 -25.62 -13.40
C GLU A 14 -4.35 -25.85 -12.32
N LYS A 15 -3.96 -26.03 -11.06
CA LYS A 15 -4.85 -26.20 -9.91
C LYS A 15 -5.24 -24.88 -9.24
N GLY A 16 -4.59 -23.76 -9.62
CA GLY A 16 -4.81 -22.43 -9.03
C GLY A 16 -3.96 -22.15 -7.79
N ASN A 17 -2.93 -22.95 -7.53
CA ASN A 17 -1.95 -22.68 -6.47
C ASN A 17 -0.81 -21.82 -7.01
N LEU A 18 -0.10 -21.13 -6.11
CA LEU A 18 1.13 -20.44 -6.49
C LEU A 18 2.11 -21.44 -7.10
N THR A 19 2.66 -21.11 -8.27
CA THR A 19 3.72 -21.90 -8.90
C THR A 19 4.97 -21.86 -8.03
N GLU A 20 5.23 -20.72 -7.39
CA GLU A 20 6.41 -20.50 -6.57
C GLU A 20 6.08 -19.47 -5.48
N ALA A 21 6.35 -19.80 -4.21
CA ALA A 21 6.23 -18.88 -3.10
C ALA A 21 7.56 -18.18 -2.85
N GLY A 22 7.56 -16.85 -2.69
CA GLY A 22 8.79 -16.10 -2.53
C GLY A 22 8.60 -14.63 -2.86
N TYR A 23 9.71 -13.90 -2.96
CA TYR A 23 9.72 -12.51 -3.37
C TYR A 23 10.45 -12.31 -4.71
N ALA A 24 10.17 -11.19 -5.36
CA ALA A 24 10.95 -10.71 -6.49
C ALA A 24 11.17 -9.19 -6.37
N LYS A 25 12.17 -8.68 -7.06
CA LYS A 25 12.45 -7.24 -7.13
C LYS A 25 11.79 -6.55 -8.33
N ARG A 26 11.12 -7.33 -9.17
CA ARG A 26 10.38 -6.89 -10.37
C ARG A 26 9.12 -7.74 -10.54
N LEU A 27 8.17 -7.28 -11.34
CA LEU A 27 6.92 -8.01 -11.61
C LEU A 27 7.20 -9.20 -12.56
N LEU A 28 7.82 -10.25 -12.02
CA LEU A 28 8.20 -11.47 -12.76
C LEU A 28 7.09 -12.52 -12.80
N PRO A 29 6.37 -12.83 -11.68
CA PRO A 29 5.22 -13.72 -11.74
C PRO A 29 4.07 -13.09 -12.55
N VAL A 30 3.52 -13.85 -13.50
CA VAL A 30 2.48 -13.37 -14.42
C VAL A 30 1.11 -13.79 -13.90
N TYR A 31 0.34 -12.81 -13.42
CA TYR A 31 -1.04 -13.02 -13.01
C TYR A 31 -1.97 -13.17 -14.21
N SER A 32 -2.91 -14.11 -14.13
CA SER A 32 -4.07 -14.19 -15.01
C SER A 32 -5.32 -14.49 -14.18
N ARG A 33 -6.32 -13.63 -14.28
CA ARG A 33 -7.59 -13.80 -13.59
C ARG A 33 -8.28 -15.10 -13.98
N ALA A 34 -8.11 -15.55 -15.24
CA ALA A 34 -8.66 -16.79 -15.74
C ALA A 34 -8.07 -18.05 -15.08
N ALA A 35 -6.84 -17.96 -14.54
CA ALA A 35 -6.18 -19.05 -13.83
C ALA A 35 -6.68 -19.22 -12.39
N VAL A 36 -7.38 -18.22 -11.82
CA VAL A 36 -7.87 -18.27 -10.44
C VAL A 36 -9.02 -19.27 -10.30
N LYS A 37 -8.90 -20.20 -9.38
CA LYS A 37 -9.89 -21.28 -9.13
C LYS A 37 -10.80 -21.03 -7.91
N GLY A 38 -10.46 -20.10 -7.03
CA GLY A 38 -11.15 -19.84 -5.77
C GLY A 38 -12.54 -19.21 -5.86
N GLY A 39 -13.03 -18.95 -7.06
CA GLY A 39 -14.32 -18.30 -7.34
C GLY A 39 -14.33 -16.80 -7.13
N PHE A 40 -15.18 -16.10 -7.87
CA PHE A 40 -15.25 -14.62 -7.88
C PHE A 40 -15.54 -14.01 -6.51
N ALA A 41 -16.30 -14.67 -5.65
CA ALA A 41 -16.63 -14.16 -4.33
C ALA A 41 -15.43 -14.06 -3.36
N ARG A 42 -14.34 -14.77 -3.66
CA ARG A 42 -13.12 -14.79 -2.83
C ARG A 42 -11.95 -14.06 -3.46
N LEU A 43 -12.02 -13.77 -4.75
CA LEU A 43 -11.00 -12.99 -5.44
C LEU A 43 -11.04 -11.54 -4.94
N LYS A 44 -9.89 -11.04 -4.58
CA LYS A 44 -9.64 -9.67 -4.15
C LYS A 44 -8.64 -9.06 -5.10
N GLU A 45 -9.00 -7.94 -5.69
CA GLU A 45 -8.14 -7.18 -6.58
C GLU A 45 -8.22 -5.71 -6.19
N TRP A 46 -7.07 -5.03 -6.06
CA TRP A 46 -7.03 -3.61 -5.72
C TRP A 46 -5.83 -2.92 -6.32
N ASP A 47 -6.03 -1.64 -6.56
CA ASP A 47 -4.98 -0.68 -6.85
C ASP A 47 -5.13 0.45 -5.82
N TYR A 48 -4.17 0.55 -4.91
CA TYR A 48 -4.07 1.61 -3.92
C TYR A 48 -2.86 2.47 -4.23
N TYR A 49 -3.05 3.78 -4.16
CA TYR A 49 -1.98 4.75 -4.22
C TYR A 49 -2.04 5.67 -2.99
N TYR A 50 -0.89 5.88 -2.36
CA TYR A 50 -0.67 7.03 -1.50
C TYR A 50 0.31 7.97 -2.17
N VAL A 51 0.03 9.27 -2.16
CA VAL A 51 0.93 10.32 -2.64
C VAL A 51 0.96 11.44 -1.63
N GLY A 52 2.15 11.76 -1.12
CA GLY A 52 2.29 12.75 -0.06
C GLY A 52 3.56 13.58 -0.14
N ASN A 53 3.57 14.64 0.64
CA ASN A 53 4.71 15.47 1.01
C ASN A 53 4.60 15.82 2.49
N ASP A 54 5.53 16.61 3.04
CA ASP A 54 5.54 16.96 4.47
C ASP A 54 4.31 17.72 4.99
N ARG A 55 3.45 18.21 4.10
CA ARG A 55 2.28 19.01 4.47
C ARG A 55 0.96 18.29 4.31
N CYS A 56 0.85 17.49 3.29
CA CYS A 56 -0.41 16.80 2.98
C CYS A 56 -0.17 15.54 2.16
N GLY A 57 -1.19 14.68 2.13
CA GLY A 57 -1.21 13.50 1.29
C GLY A 57 -2.62 13.16 0.80
N VAL A 58 -2.69 12.34 -0.22
CA VAL A 58 -3.92 11.71 -0.69
C VAL A 58 -3.74 10.21 -0.76
N ALA A 59 -4.78 9.47 -0.39
CA ALA A 59 -4.85 8.03 -0.60
C ALA A 59 -6.05 7.71 -1.50
N LEU A 60 -5.82 6.87 -2.52
CA LEU A 60 -6.80 6.52 -3.53
C LEU A 60 -6.86 5.01 -3.68
N THR A 61 -8.07 4.45 -3.61
CA THR A 61 -8.29 3.01 -3.77
C THR A 61 -9.36 2.74 -4.80
N ILE A 62 -9.11 1.82 -5.71
CA ILE A 62 -10.14 1.13 -6.51
C ILE A 62 -9.98 -0.36 -6.23
N ALA A 63 -11.00 -0.98 -5.62
CA ALA A 63 -10.97 -2.39 -5.27
C ALA A 63 -12.22 -3.14 -5.72
N ASP A 64 -11.99 -4.36 -6.24
CA ASP A 64 -13.01 -5.37 -6.51
C ASP A 64 -12.76 -6.56 -5.59
N ASN A 65 -13.55 -6.66 -4.54
CA ASN A 65 -13.46 -7.76 -3.56
C ASN A 65 -14.46 -8.89 -3.88
N GLY A 66 -14.93 -8.97 -5.12
CA GLY A 66 -15.97 -9.91 -5.56
C GLY A 66 -17.35 -9.45 -5.14
N TYR A 67 -17.83 -9.79 -3.97
CA TYR A 67 -19.16 -9.37 -3.48
C TYR A 67 -19.25 -7.88 -3.10
N MET A 68 -18.13 -7.19 -2.95
CA MET A 68 -18.06 -5.77 -2.57
C MET A 68 -16.93 -5.08 -3.34
N GLY A 69 -17.23 -3.96 -3.98
CA GLY A 69 -16.21 -3.03 -4.46
C GLY A 69 -16.06 -1.88 -3.47
N LEU A 70 -14.83 -1.47 -3.24
CA LEU A 70 -14.48 -0.34 -2.37
C LEU A 70 -13.71 0.69 -3.19
N ASP A 71 -14.29 1.88 -3.31
CA ASP A 71 -13.66 3.01 -3.95
C ASP A 71 -13.41 4.07 -2.87
N SER A 72 -12.17 4.48 -2.66
CA SER A 72 -11.85 5.38 -1.56
C SER A 72 -11.01 6.56 -2.02
N ILE A 73 -11.37 7.75 -1.55
CA ILE A 73 -10.60 8.97 -1.68
C ILE A 73 -10.37 9.51 -0.28
N SER A 74 -9.10 9.69 0.09
CA SER A 74 -8.71 10.34 1.35
C SER A 74 -7.86 11.56 1.07
N PHE A 75 -8.03 12.59 1.88
CA PHE A 75 -7.11 13.73 1.99
C PHE A 75 -6.63 13.83 3.44
N LEU A 76 -5.32 14.00 3.60
CA LEU A 76 -4.65 14.10 4.89
C LEU A 76 -3.86 15.42 4.95
N SER A 77 -3.97 16.12 6.04
CA SER A 77 -3.21 17.34 6.33
C SER A 77 -2.30 17.09 7.54
N PHE A 78 -1.02 17.38 7.39
CA PHE A 78 0.02 17.18 8.42
C PHE A 78 0.53 18.50 9.01
N GLY A 79 -0.25 19.60 8.89
CA GLY A 79 0.09 20.89 9.45
C GLY A 79 0.04 20.94 10.98
N GLU A 80 0.04 22.15 11.55
CA GLU A 80 0.01 22.36 13.02
C GLU A 80 -1.19 21.71 13.70
N THR A 81 -2.33 21.63 13.01
CA THR A 81 -3.51 20.88 13.44
C THR A 81 -3.78 19.81 12.38
N PRO A 82 -3.28 18.59 12.59
CA PRO A 82 -3.49 17.50 11.64
C PRO A 82 -4.97 17.11 11.55
N TRP A 83 -5.42 16.79 10.34
CA TRP A 83 -6.77 16.28 10.09
C TRP A 83 -6.79 15.39 8.85
N GLU A 84 -7.79 14.54 8.79
CA GLU A 84 -8.05 13.71 7.61
C GLU A 84 -9.55 13.69 7.29
N ILE A 85 -9.84 13.38 6.05
CA ILE A 85 -11.17 13.01 5.60
C ILE A 85 -11.08 11.88 4.59
N THR A 86 -11.92 10.89 4.78
CA THR A 86 -12.03 9.73 3.90
C THR A 86 -13.47 9.53 3.49
N LYS A 87 -13.72 9.44 2.19
CA LYS A 87 -15.01 9.04 1.62
C LYS A 87 -14.82 7.73 0.85
N SER A 88 -15.60 6.73 1.20
CA SER A 88 -15.47 5.36 0.67
C SER A 88 -16.80 4.83 0.13
N PRO A 89 -17.23 5.25 -1.06
CA PRO A 89 -18.37 4.63 -1.72
C PRO A 89 -18.17 3.13 -1.92
N MET A 90 -19.22 2.37 -1.65
CA MET A 90 -19.22 0.92 -1.84
C MET A 90 -20.06 0.53 -3.04
N ARG A 91 -19.59 -0.45 -3.81
CA ARG A 91 -20.34 -1.10 -4.90
C ARG A 91 -20.73 -2.51 -4.46
N VAL A 92 -21.96 -2.91 -4.81
CA VAL A 92 -22.50 -4.21 -4.43
C VAL A 92 -22.30 -5.19 -5.58
N PHE A 93 -21.69 -6.34 -5.31
CA PHE A 93 -21.45 -7.45 -6.23
C PHE A 93 -20.79 -7.05 -7.57
N PRO A 94 -19.64 -6.36 -7.56
CA PRO A 94 -18.93 -6.08 -8.82
C PRO A 94 -18.45 -7.35 -9.51
N MET A 95 -18.04 -8.39 -8.76
CA MET A 95 -17.73 -9.74 -9.25
C MET A 95 -16.74 -9.75 -10.42
N GLY A 96 -15.70 -8.89 -10.37
CA GLY A 96 -14.70 -8.73 -11.42
C GLY A 96 -15.08 -7.76 -12.54
N SER A 97 -16.30 -7.20 -12.51
CA SER A 97 -16.76 -6.25 -13.55
C SER A 97 -16.02 -4.91 -13.52
N THR A 98 -15.28 -4.61 -12.47
CA THR A 98 -14.38 -3.44 -12.40
C THR A 98 -13.30 -3.51 -13.48
N GLY A 99 -12.91 -4.72 -13.90
CA GLY A 99 -11.98 -4.92 -15.01
C GLY A 99 -10.58 -4.37 -14.74
N LEU A 100 -10.11 -4.49 -13.48
CA LEU A 100 -8.76 -4.05 -13.12
C LEU A 100 -7.69 -4.77 -13.97
N PRO A 101 -6.63 -4.08 -14.41
CA PRO A 101 -5.57 -4.68 -15.22
C PRO A 101 -4.91 -5.88 -14.52
N GLU A 102 -4.54 -6.89 -15.28
CA GLU A 102 -3.82 -8.08 -14.78
C GLU A 102 -2.33 -7.80 -14.50
N THR A 103 -1.86 -6.58 -14.75
CA THR A 103 -0.51 -6.11 -14.49
C THR A 103 -0.55 -4.69 -13.93
N SER A 104 0.44 -4.34 -13.13
CA SER A 104 0.65 -2.96 -12.66
C SER A 104 1.48 -2.12 -13.62
N ALA A 105 2.07 -2.75 -14.66
CA ALA A 105 3.03 -2.09 -15.55
C ALA A 105 2.36 -1.24 -16.64
N GLU A 106 1.10 -1.53 -16.95
CA GLU A 106 0.33 -0.83 -17.99
C GLU A 106 -1.17 -0.99 -17.77
N GLY A 107 -1.95 -0.13 -18.40
CA GLY A 107 -3.40 -0.23 -18.42
C GLY A 107 -4.09 0.89 -17.66
N VAL A 108 -5.39 0.74 -17.50
CA VAL A 108 -6.26 1.75 -16.88
C VAL A 108 -7.17 1.10 -15.85
N SER A 109 -7.08 1.55 -14.60
CA SER A 109 -8.06 1.26 -13.56
C SER A 109 -9.00 2.45 -13.45
N ALA A 110 -10.29 2.24 -13.67
CA ALA A 110 -11.25 3.33 -13.70
C ALA A 110 -12.57 2.93 -13.07
N ILE A 111 -13.16 3.87 -12.36
CA ILE A 111 -14.50 3.74 -11.77
C ILE A 111 -15.22 5.09 -11.78
N ALA A 112 -16.51 5.05 -11.91
CA ALA A 112 -17.38 6.19 -11.73
C ALA A 112 -18.68 5.78 -11.03
N GLY A 113 -19.16 6.62 -10.13
CA GLY A 113 -20.42 6.48 -9.42
C GLY A 113 -21.14 7.81 -9.34
N LYS A 114 -22.18 7.85 -8.51
CA LYS A 114 -22.93 9.09 -8.30
C LYS A 114 -22.04 10.12 -7.57
N GLY A 115 -21.68 11.20 -8.28
CA GLY A 115 -20.92 12.31 -7.72
C GLY A 115 -19.43 12.00 -7.49
N TYR A 116 -18.88 10.93 -8.08
CA TYR A 116 -17.45 10.68 -8.02
C TYR A 116 -16.94 9.89 -9.22
N ALA A 117 -15.65 10.06 -9.52
CA ALA A 117 -14.94 9.27 -10.51
C ALA A 117 -13.45 9.19 -10.14
N MET A 118 -12.83 8.03 -10.41
CA MET A 118 -11.38 7.84 -10.31
C MET A 118 -10.85 7.15 -11.55
N ARG A 119 -9.64 7.50 -11.94
CA ARG A 119 -8.95 6.91 -13.07
C ARG A 119 -7.44 6.92 -12.84
N PHE A 120 -6.84 5.73 -12.85
CA PHE A 120 -5.40 5.52 -12.77
C PHE A 120 -4.95 5.00 -14.13
N ILE A 121 -4.05 5.73 -14.78
CA ILE A 121 -3.53 5.42 -16.12
C ILE A 121 -2.06 5.11 -15.97
N VAL A 122 -1.64 3.95 -16.44
CA VAL A 122 -0.24 3.52 -16.47
C VAL A 122 0.17 3.34 -17.92
N GLU A 123 1.09 4.19 -18.38
CA GLU A 123 1.57 4.22 -19.74
C GLU A 123 2.98 4.79 -19.78
N ASP A 124 3.88 4.15 -20.54
CA ASP A 124 5.28 4.58 -20.72
C ASP A 124 6.04 4.87 -19.43
N GLY A 125 5.86 4.02 -18.40
CA GLY A 125 6.50 4.18 -17.08
C GLY A 125 6.00 5.38 -16.27
N LYS A 126 4.90 6.00 -16.68
CA LYS A 126 4.22 7.08 -15.95
C LYS A 126 2.88 6.60 -15.41
N ARG A 127 2.52 7.11 -14.24
CA ARG A 127 1.22 6.83 -13.61
C ARG A 127 0.48 8.16 -13.42
N VAL A 128 -0.66 8.31 -14.09
CA VAL A 128 -1.50 9.51 -13.97
C VAL A 128 -2.72 9.16 -13.13
N LEU A 129 -2.83 9.81 -11.97
CA LEU A 129 -3.92 9.63 -11.02
C LEU A 129 -4.88 10.80 -11.13
N LYS A 130 -6.12 10.52 -11.50
CA LYS A 130 -7.21 11.49 -11.54
C LYS A 130 -8.34 11.02 -10.66
N ALA A 131 -8.81 11.90 -9.80
CA ALA A 131 -10.01 11.64 -9.00
C ALA A 131 -10.82 12.91 -8.80
N HIS A 132 -12.11 12.74 -8.70
CA HIS A 132 -13.07 13.78 -8.39
C HIS A 132 -14.17 13.24 -7.49
N MET A 133 -14.65 14.07 -6.55
CA MET A 133 -15.85 13.80 -5.77
C MET A 133 -16.54 15.10 -5.44
N ASP A 134 -17.86 15.19 -5.73
CA ASP A 134 -18.66 16.42 -5.58
C ASP A 134 -18.77 16.90 -4.13
N ASP A 135 -19.16 16.03 -3.23
CA ASP A 135 -19.35 16.32 -1.80
C ASP A 135 -18.26 15.60 -1.00
N PHE A 136 -17.10 16.23 -0.90
CA PHE A 136 -15.95 15.65 -0.20
C PHE A 136 -15.75 16.27 1.18
N LEU A 137 -15.68 17.59 1.29
CA LEU A 137 -15.48 18.32 2.53
C LEU A 137 -16.53 19.42 2.66
N ASP A 138 -17.47 19.30 3.62
CA ASP A 138 -18.51 20.31 3.91
C ASP A 138 -19.34 20.74 2.69
N GLY A 139 -19.66 19.79 1.79
CA GLY A 139 -20.40 20.06 0.57
C GLY A 139 -19.54 20.52 -0.61
N GLU A 140 -18.24 20.71 -0.40
CA GLU A 140 -17.29 21.14 -1.41
C GLU A 140 -16.56 19.95 -2.05
N PRO A 141 -16.16 20.06 -3.33
CA PRO A 141 -15.54 18.97 -4.05
C PRO A 141 -14.05 18.77 -3.71
N ILE A 142 -13.55 17.59 -4.05
CA ILE A 142 -12.13 17.34 -4.26
C ILE A 142 -11.84 17.06 -5.73
N ASP A 143 -10.75 17.64 -6.23
CA ASP A 143 -10.18 17.34 -7.55
C ASP A 143 -8.71 16.98 -7.39
N ILE A 144 -8.32 15.84 -7.95
CA ILE A 144 -6.97 15.31 -7.90
C ILE A 144 -6.45 15.09 -9.32
N HIS A 145 -5.29 15.66 -9.61
CA HIS A 145 -4.56 15.40 -10.83
C HIS A 145 -3.06 15.31 -10.51
N LEU A 146 -2.59 14.11 -10.32
CA LEU A 146 -1.21 13.81 -9.96
C LEU A 146 -0.57 12.92 -11.02
N THR A 147 0.73 13.09 -11.22
CA THR A 147 1.54 12.24 -12.08
C THR A 147 2.75 11.76 -11.30
N LEU A 148 2.93 10.45 -11.25
CA LEU A 148 4.12 9.80 -10.75
C LEU A 148 5.07 9.62 -11.94
N THR A 149 6.25 10.25 -11.91
CA THR A 149 7.08 10.48 -13.10
C THR A 149 8.31 9.61 -13.18
N VAL A 150 8.77 9.08 -12.08
CA VAL A 150 9.95 8.22 -12.00
C VAL A 150 9.56 6.96 -11.27
N GLU A 151 9.55 5.84 -11.99
CA GLU A 151 9.40 4.52 -11.41
C GLU A 151 10.80 3.98 -11.08
N PRO A 152 11.07 3.49 -9.86
CA PRO A 152 12.36 2.92 -9.52
C PRO A 152 12.63 1.64 -10.34
N GLU A 153 13.90 1.28 -10.48
CA GLU A 153 14.30 0.08 -11.23
C GLU A 153 13.82 -1.21 -10.56
N GLU A 154 13.77 -1.20 -9.23
CA GLU A 154 13.37 -2.35 -8.41
C GLU A 154 12.24 -1.98 -7.45
N SER A 155 11.38 -2.96 -7.17
CA SER A 155 10.20 -2.86 -6.32
C SER A 155 10.09 -4.10 -5.43
N MET A 156 9.19 -4.10 -4.47
CA MET A 156 8.84 -5.30 -3.72
C MET A 156 7.71 -6.04 -4.45
N VAL A 157 7.93 -7.32 -4.77
CA VAL A 157 6.90 -8.25 -5.25
C VAL A 157 6.89 -9.45 -4.33
N ILE A 158 5.71 -9.89 -3.90
CA ILE A 158 5.56 -11.02 -2.98
C ILE A 158 4.49 -12.01 -3.47
N CYS A 159 4.80 -13.29 -3.39
CA CYS A 159 3.91 -14.41 -3.64
C CYS A 159 3.79 -15.21 -2.35
N THR A 160 2.73 -15.01 -1.58
CA THR A 160 2.52 -15.61 -0.27
C THR A 160 1.34 -16.58 -0.33
N PRO A 161 1.52 -17.88 -0.03
CA PRO A 161 0.41 -18.81 0.09
C PRO A 161 -0.32 -18.64 1.42
N PHE A 162 -1.58 -19.07 1.47
CA PHE A 162 -2.28 -19.37 2.71
C PHE A 162 -2.31 -20.88 2.96
N GLU A 163 -2.67 -21.30 4.17
CA GLU A 163 -2.81 -22.73 4.51
C GLU A 163 -3.79 -23.47 3.61
N LYS A 164 -4.81 -22.78 3.13
CA LYS A 164 -5.85 -23.36 2.28
C LYS A 164 -5.42 -23.39 0.81
N GLU A 165 -5.48 -24.53 0.18
CA GLU A 165 -5.18 -24.73 -1.24
C GLU A 165 -5.95 -23.75 -2.13
N GLY A 166 -5.29 -23.18 -3.16
CA GLY A 166 -5.84 -22.18 -4.06
C GLY A 166 -6.02 -20.79 -3.44
N HIS A 167 -5.57 -20.59 -2.20
CA HIS A 167 -5.58 -19.28 -1.53
C HIS A 167 -4.17 -18.70 -1.52
N PHE A 168 -4.07 -17.46 -1.98
CA PHE A 168 -2.79 -16.76 -2.13
C PHE A 168 -2.95 -15.25 -1.99
N TYR A 169 -1.83 -14.61 -1.70
CA TYR A 169 -1.61 -13.18 -1.76
C TYR A 169 -0.49 -12.90 -2.75
N TYR A 170 -0.80 -12.16 -3.80
CA TYR A 170 0.15 -11.66 -4.79
C TYR A 170 0.11 -10.15 -4.79
N ASN A 171 1.25 -9.52 -4.57
CA ASN A 171 1.31 -8.09 -4.40
C ASN A 171 2.58 -7.48 -4.98
N GLN A 172 2.47 -6.26 -5.49
CA GLN A 172 3.60 -5.40 -5.79
C GLN A 172 3.47 -4.08 -5.04
N LYS A 173 4.53 -3.68 -4.36
CA LYS A 173 4.68 -2.36 -3.78
C LYS A 173 5.80 -1.61 -4.50
N ILE A 174 5.48 -0.41 -5.02
CA ILE A 174 6.46 0.46 -5.66
C ILE A 174 6.58 1.72 -4.81
N ASN A 175 7.71 1.86 -4.15
CA ASN A 175 8.05 3.02 -3.32
C ASN A 175 8.85 4.07 -4.11
N CYS A 176 9.06 5.24 -3.54
CA CYS A 176 9.95 6.29 -4.04
C CYS A 176 9.57 6.87 -5.42
N MET A 177 8.34 6.73 -5.87
CA MET A 177 7.90 7.36 -7.12
C MET A 177 7.78 8.87 -6.93
N ARG A 178 8.56 9.65 -7.67
CA ARG A 178 8.47 11.12 -7.65
C ARG A 178 7.14 11.60 -8.18
N ALA A 179 6.45 12.49 -7.45
CA ALA A 179 5.11 12.93 -7.77
C ALA A 179 5.03 14.43 -8.07
N LYS A 180 4.22 14.82 -9.06
CA LYS A 180 3.88 16.20 -9.36
C LYS A 180 2.41 16.37 -9.68
N GLY A 181 1.88 17.57 -9.43
CA GLY A 181 0.51 17.90 -9.80
C GLY A 181 -0.20 18.76 -8.77
N LEU A 182 -1.51 18.68 -8.79
CA LEU A 182 -2.39 19.51 -7.99
C LEU A 182 -3.49 18.68 -7.35
N VAL A 183 -3.83 19.05 -6.12
CA VAL A 183 -5.02 18.59 -5.41
C VAL A 183 -5.77 19.84 -4.96
N ARG A 184 -7.06 19.92 -5.27
CA ARG A 184 -7.95 20.96 -4.78
C ARG A 184 -8.96 20.32 -3.84
N VAL A 185 -9.04 20.84 -2.63
CA VAL A 185 -10.06 20.47 -1.64
C VAL A 185 -10.86 21.72 -1.31
N GLY A 186 -12.13 21.75 -1.72
CA GLY A 186 -12.92 22.96 -1.67
C GLY A 186 -12.22 24.11 -2.41
N GLY A 187 -12.06 25.24 -1.76
CA GLY A 187 -11.37 26.41 -2.32
C GLY A 187 -9.84 26.38 -2.23
N THR A 188 -9.26 25.40 -1.54
CA THR A 188 -7.81 25.34 -1.26
C THR A 188 -7.06 24.47 -2.27
N MET A 189 -5.94 25.01 -2.79
CA MET A 189 -5.08 24.33 -3.76
C MET A 189 -3.79 23.85 -3.09
N TYR A 190 -3.52 22.55 -3.20
CA TYR A 190 -2.31 21.89 -2.72
C TYR A 190 -1.45 21.49 -3.91
N ARG A 191 -0.21 21.95 -3.94
CA ARG A 191 0.75 21.66 -5.03
C ARG A 191 1.74 20.58 -4.60
N PHE A 192 1.92 19.60 -5.46
CA PHE A 192 2.91 18.55 -5.32
C PHE A 192 4.07 18.83 -6.28
N SER A 193 5.29 18.83 -5.74
CA SER A 193 6.54 18.99 -6.50
C SER A 193 7.36 17.71 -6.46
N PRO A 194 7.96 17.28 -7.57
CA PRO A 194 8.78 16.07 -7.60
C PRO A 194 10.04 16.17 -6.72
N ASP A 195 10.40 17.37 -6.26
CA ASP A 195 11.52 17.56 -5.34
C ASP A 195 11.21 17.13 -3.90
N SER A 196 9.92 17.05 -3.53
CA SER A 196 9.48 16.81 -2.16
C SER A 196 8.25 15.91 -2.03
N ALA A 197 7.64 15.52 -3.14
CA ALA A 197 6.45 14.68 -3.12
C ALA A 197 6.74 13.29 -3.70
N PHE A 198 6.29 12.27 -2.97
CA PHE A 198 6.51 10.87 -3.32
C PHE A 198 5.20 10.10 -3.30
N GLY A 199 5.14 9.09 -4.15
CA GLY A 199 4.04 8.14 -4.20
C GLY A 199 4.47 6.72 -3.91
N VAL A 200 3.55 5.94 -3.38
CA VAL A 200 3.63 4.50 -3.26
C VAL A 200 2.44 3.86 -3.97
N LEU A 201 2.69 2.77 -4.67
CA LEU A 201 1.66 1.85 -5.18
C LEU A 201 1.60 0.64 -4.26
N ASP A 202 0.37 0.22 -3.94
CA ASP A 202 0.04 -1.10 -3.44
C ASP A 202 -0.94 -1.75 -4.45
N TRP A 203 -0.41 -2.59 -5.32
CA TRP A 203 -1.17 -3.34 -6.31
C TRP A 203 -1.27 -4.79 -5.86
N GLY A 204 -2.48 -5.27 -5.63
CA GLY A 204 -2.67 -6.60 -5.09
C GLY A 204 -3.74 -7.42 -5.79
N ARG A 205 -3.49 -8.72 -5.85
CA ARG A 205 -4.38 -9.75 -6.39
C ARG A 205 -4.33 -10.97 -5.47
N GLY A 206 -5.46 -11.56 -5.14
CA GLY A 206 -5.39 -12.74 -4.27
C GLY A 206 -6.74 -13.38 -4.00
N VAL A 207 -6.66 -14.58 -3.47
CA VAL A 207 -7.80 -15.30 -2.91
C VAL A 207 -7.54 -15.48 -1.42
N TRP A 208 -8.28 -14.75 -0.59
CA TRP A 208 -8.00 -14.65 0.83
C TRP A 208 -8.80 -15.62 1.67
N THR A 209 -8.30 -15.93 2.86
CA THR A 209 -9.04 -16.60 3.94
C THR A 209 -10.06 -15.63 4.56
N TYR A 210 -10.98 -16.15 5.39
CA TYR A 210 -12.06 -15.35 5.97
C TYR A 210 -11.60 -14.38 7.07
N HIS A 211 -10.60 -14.77 7.83
CA HIS A 211 -10.05 -13.95 8.93
C HIS A 211 -8.59 -13.66 8.63
N ASN A 212 -8.24 -12.39 8.62
CA ASN A 212 -6.90 -11.93 8.32
C ASN A 212 -6.51 -10.78 9.25
N THR A 213 -5.25 -10.80 9.64
CA THR A 213 -4.60 -9.68 10.32
C THR A 213 -3.32 -9.38 9.55
N TRP A 214 -3.03 -8.11 9.35
CA TRP A 214 -1.74 -7.70 8.79
C TRP A 214 -1.24 -6.42 9.43
N TYR A 215 0.06 -6.27 9.40
CA TYR A 215 0.80 -5.07 9.70
C TYR A 215 1.48 -4.59 8.42
N TRP A 216 1.38 -3.32 8.11
CA TRP A 216 2.03 -2.73 6.95
C TRP A 216 2.58 -1.35 7.29
N GLY A 217 3.83 -1.07 6.92
CA GLY A 217 4.45 0.24 7.05
C GLY A 217 5.17 0.62 5.75
N SER A 218 5.11 1.89 5.41
CA SER A 218 5.73 2.40 4.20
C SER A 218 6.11 3.87 4.36
N ALA A 219 7.27 4.21 3.83
CA ALA A 219 7.70 5.59 3.68
C ALA A 219 8.47 5.78 2.37
N SER A 220 8.48 7.00 1.87
CA SER A 220 9.27 7.39 0.70
C SER A 220 9.66 8.85 0.83
N GLY A 221 10.94 9.16 0.59
CA GLY A 221 11.48 10.50 0.70
C GLY A 221 12.94 10.57 0.31
N LEU A 222 13.68 11.45 0.95
CA LEU A 222 15.11 11.64 0.74
C LEU A 222 15.91 11.36 2.00
N VAL A 223 16.99 10.62 1.87
CA VAL A 223 18.05 10.48 2.87
C VAL A 223 19.36 10.84 2.21
N ASP A 224 20.07 11.79 2.77
CA ASP A 224 21.34 12.33 2.23
C ASP A 224 21.24 12.78 0.75
N GLY A 225 20.05 13.28 0.37
CA GLY A 225 19.78 13.76 -0.98
C GLY A 225 19.45 12.67 -2.01
N ALA A 226 19.45 11.41 -1.60
CA ALA A 226 19.11 10.26 -2.43
C ALA A 226 17.67 9.77 -2.15
N ASP A 227 17.02 9.18 -3.15
CA ASP A 227 15.72 8.54 -2.98
C ASP A 227 15.84 7.36 -2.01
N PHE A 228 15.09 7.42 -0.91
CA PHE A 228 15.01 6.39 0.10
C PHE A 228 13.57 6.09 0.46
N GLY A 229 13.28 4.82 0.67
CA GLY A 229 12.01 4.36 1.19
C GLY A 229 12.08 2.94 1.71
N PHE A 230 10.97 2.49 2.25
CA PHE A 230 10.84 1.11 2.70
C PHE A 230 9.39 0.62 2.58
N ASN A 231 9.28 -0.69 2.47
CA ASN A 231 8.07 -1.46 2.70
C ASN A 231 8.35 -2.48 3.78
N ILE A 232 7.57 -2.49 4.84
CA ILE A 232 7.68 -3.43 5.95
C ILE A 232 6.30 -3.99 6.28
N GLY A 233 6.21 -5.27 6.61
CA GLY A 233 4.93 -5.89 6.95
C GLY A 233 5.06 -7.36 7.33
N TYR A 234 4.02 -7.86 8.00
CA TYR A 234 3.87 -9.26 8.40
C TYR A 234 2.42 -9.58 8.78
N GLY A 235 2.17 -10.85 9.08
CA GLY A 235 0.87 -11.33 9.58
C GLY A 235 -0.09 -11.81 8.50
N PHE A 236 0.25 -11.67 7.21
CA PHE A 236 -0.64 -12.00 6.11
C PHE A 236 -0.14 -13.20 5.31
N GLY A 237 -0.80 -14.35 5.50
CA GLY A 237 -0.45 -15.62 4.88
C GLY A 237 0.79 -16.28 5.48
N ASP A 238 1.32 -17.29 4.80
CA ASP A 238 2.53 -18.03 5.20
C ASP A 238 3.78 -17.36 4.61
N THR A 239 4.50 -16.64 5.45
CA THR A 239 5.71 -15.88 5.08
C THR A 239 7.01 -16.68 5.26
N THR A 240 6.95 -18.02 5.41
CA THR A 240 8.15 -18.84 5.60
C THR A 240 9.09 -18.80 4.40
N ALA A 241 8.57 -18.66 3.18
CA ALA A 241 9.37 -18.52 1.97
C ALA A 241 10.03 -17.14 1.86
N ALA A 242 9.30 -16.07 2.16
CA ALA A 242 9.79 -14.69 2.17
C ALA A 242 8.85 -13.75 2.91
N SER A 243 9.42 -12.71 3.55
CA SER A 243 8.70 -11.54 4.04
C SER A 243 8.55 -10.50 2.93
N GLU A 244 7.68 -9.51 3.13
CA GLU A 244 7.57 -8.34 2.23
C GLU A 244 8.47 -7.17 2.65
N ASN A 245 9.38 -7.39 3.62
CA ASN A 245 10.25 -6.35 4.18
C ASN A 245 11.39 -6.00 3.23
N MET A 246 11.51 -4.74 2.85
CA MET A 246 12.45 -4.28 1.83
C MET A 246 12.77 -2.80 2.01
N LEU A 247 14.04 -2.43 1.89
CA LEU A 247 14.48 -1.04 1.76
C LEU A 247 14.67 -0.72 0.28
N PHE A 248 14.50 0.55 -0.06
CA PHE A 248 14.75 1.09 -1.40
C PHE A 248 15.72 2.26 -1.28
N TYR A 249 16.80 2.23 -2.03
CA TYR A 249 17.79 3.30 -2.07
C TYR A 249 18.32 3.49 -3.49
N ASN A 250 18.20 4.73 -4.01
CA ASN A 250 18.59 5.04 -5.38
C ASN A 250 18.05 4.07 -6.43
N GLY A 251 16.78 3.68 -6.31
CA GLY A 251 16.09 2.79 -7.24
C GLY A 251 16.40 1.30 -7.08
N LYS A 252 17.25 0.92 -6.11
CA LYS A 252 17.60 -0.47 -5.79
C LYS A 252 16.90 -0.95 -4.53
N ALA A 253 16.55 -2.24 -4.52
CA ALA A 253 15.89 -2.91 -3.43
C ALA A 253 16.86 -3.76 -2.60
N HIS A 254 16.80 -3.59 -1.28
CA HIS A 254 17.61 -4.31 -0.30
C HIS A 254 16.69 -5.12 0.60
N LYS A 255 16.82 -6.44 0.55
CA LYS A 255 15.91 -7.35 1.26
C LYS A 255 16.20 -7.35 2.76
N LEU A 256 15.16 -7.11 3.56
CA LEU A 256 15.20 -7.24 5.01
C LEU A 256 14.67 -8.62 5.46
N SER A 257 15.03 -8.99 6.67
CA SER A 257 14.49 -10.14 7.39
C SER A 257 13.15 -9.80 8.05
N GLN A 258 12.87 -10.27 9.26
CA GLN A 258 11.62 -9.98 9.98
C GLN A 258 11.70 -8.63 10.67
N VAL A 259 10.61 -7.86 10.55
CA VAL A 259 10.44 -6.58 11.25
C VAL A 259 9.27 -6.70 12.22
N THR A 260 9.41 -6.12 13.41
CA THR A 260 8.38 -6.09 14.45
C THR A 260 7.92 -4.66 14.70
N PHE A 261 6.60 -4.47 14.73
CA PHE A 261 5.96 -3.20 15.11
C PHE A 261 5.68 -3.27 16.62
N ASN A 262 6.39 -2.46 17.40
CA ASN A 262 6.21 -2.39 18.84
C ASN A 262 5.18 -1.29 19.16
N ILE A 263 3.91 -1.60 18.94
CA ILE A 263 2.80 -0.69 19.24
C ILE A 263 2.64 -0.63 20.75
N PRO A 264 2.63 0.58 21.36
CA PRO A 264 2.49 0.70 22.81
C PRO A 264 1.10 0.27 23.28
N MET A 265 1.04 -0.22 24.52
CA MET A 265 -0.21 -0.62 25.16
C MET A 265 -0.57 0.37 26.27
N GLN A 266 -1.82 0.83 26.30
CA GLN A 266 -2.37 1.64 27.38
C GLN A 266 -3.70 1.05 27.83
N ASP A 267 -3.86 0.82 29.14
CA ASP A 267 -5.07 0.26 29.75
C ASP A 267 -5.58 -1.06 29.12
N GLY A 268 -4.64 -1.86 28.58
CA GLY A 268 -4.92 -3.16 27.96
C GLY A 268 -5.36 -3.09 26.49
N ALA A 269 -5.32 -1.92 25.86
CA ALA A 269 -5.54 -1.71 24.43
C ALA A 269 -4.30 -1.11 23.76
N GLU A 270 -4.19 -1.29 22.44
CA GLU A 270 -3.14 -0.66 21.66
C GLU A 270 -3.36 0.85 21.59
N ASP A 271 -2.29 1.62 21.85
CA ASP A 271 -2.29 3.08 21.76
C ASP A 271 -1.57 3.52 20.49
N TYR A 272 -2.35 3.76 19.45
CA TYR A 272 -1.83 4.09 18.12
C TYR A 272 -1.25 5.50 18.01
N LEU A 273 -1.52 6.40 18.96
CA LEU A 273 -1.05 7.79 18.93
C LEU A 273 0.12 8.07 19.90
N SER A 274 0.49 7.11 20.74
CA SER A 274 1.76 7.17 21.47
C SER A 274 2.94 6.73 20.58
N PRO A 275 4.17 7.13 20.87
CA PRO A 275 5.34 6.75 20.06
C PRO A 275 5.54 5.23 19.97
N TRP A 276 5.79 4.72 18.75
CA TRP A 276 6.11 3.31 18.48
C TRP A 276 7.63 3.12 18.29
N THR A 277 8.07 1.87 18.26
CA THR A 277 9.37 1.50 17.72
C THR A 277 9.22 0.36 16.72
N PHE A 278 10.18 0.27 15.80
CA PHE A 278 10.30 -0.82 14.85
C PHE A 278 11.69 -1.43 15.01
N THR A 279 11.73 -2.74 15.10
CA THR A 279 12.99 -3.48 15.23
C THR A 279 13.02 -4.61 14.22
N SER A 280 14.21 -4.97 13.74
CA SER A 280 14.40 -6.13 12.88
C SER A 280 15.25 -7.20 13.57
N ASP A 281 15.02 -8.47 13.24
CA ASP A 281 15.76 -9.60 13.82
C ASP A 281 17.24 -9.66 13.38
N ASP A 282 17.58 -8.94 12.31
CA ASP A 282 18.94 -8.79 11.79
C ASP A 282 19.59 -7.44 12.14
N GLY A 283 18.90 -6.56 12.87
CA GLY A 283 19.38 -5.24 13.29
C GLY A 283 19.55 -4.25 12.13
N ARG A 284 18.98 -4.53 10.97
CA ARG A 284 19.14 -3.68 9.78
C ARG A 284 18.06 -2.61 9.63
N PHE A 285 17.02 -2.65 10.46
CA PHE A 285 15.93 -1.66 10.45
C PHE A 285 15.50 -1.38 11.89
N GLU A 286 15.98 -0.25 12.41
CA GLU A 286 15.73 0.17 13.79
C GLU A 286 15.22 1.60 13.78
N MET A 287 13.91 1.79 14.03
CA MET A 287 13.24 3.09 13.90
C MET A 287 12.40 3.42 15.12
N ASP A 288 12.46 4.68 15.53
CA ASP A 288 11.43 5.34 16.32
C ASP A 288 10.38 5.92 15.38
N PHE A 289 9.13 5.93 15.79
CA PHE A 289 8.02 6.48 15.03
C PHE A 289 7.19 7.40 15.92
N MET A 290 7.05 8.64 15.48
CA MET A 290 6.24 9.66 16.15
C MET A 290 4.92 9.82 15.38
N PRO A 291 3.81 9.30 15.90
CA PRO A 291 2.49 9.45 15.29
C PRO A 291 2.06 10.91 15.16
N ILE A 292 1.37 11.22 14.07
CA ILE A 292 0.77 12.52 13.79
C ILE A 292 -0.76 12.39 13.71
N LEU A 293 -1.24 11.35 13.03
CA LEU A 293 -2.63 11.20 12.65
C LEU A 293 -2.98 9.73 12.47
N ASP A 294 -4.07 9.27 13.06
CA ASP A 294 -4.62 7.93 12.82
C ASP A 294 -5.81 8.01 11.87
N ARG A 295 -5.65 7.48 10.66
CA ARG A 295 -6.75 7.25 9.72
C ARG A 295 -7.44 5.94 10.07
N ALA A 296 -8.31 6.01 11.06
CA ALA A 296 -9.01 4.84 11.59
C ALA A 296 -10.35 4.58 10.88
N SER A 297 -10.67 3.31 10.70
CA SER A 297 -11.99 2.87 10.22
C SER A 297 -12.39 1.59 10.94
N ASN A 298 -13.56 1.60 11.53
CA ASN A 298 -14.13 0.43 12.17
C ASN A 298 -15.51 0.12 11.57
N THR A 299 -15.69 -1.10 11.11
CA THR A 299 -16.94 -1.62 10.59
C THR A 299 -17.22 -2.98 11.23
N ASP A 300 -18.35 -3.13 11.89
CA ASP A 300 -18.77 -4.40 12.50
C ASP A 300 -20.24 -4.71 12.17
N PHE A 301 -20.46 -5.69 11.29
CA PHE A 301 -21.77 -6.21 10.88
C PHE A 301 -21.92 -7.69 11.22
N LYS A 302 -21.50 -8.14 12.40
CA LYS A 302 -21.56 -9.54 12.87
C LYS A 302 -20.79 -10.55 12.01
N VAL A 303 -21.05 -10.60 10.70
CA VAL A 303 -20.39 -11.49 9.72
C VAL A 303 -19.29 -10.80 8.90
N LEU A 304 -19.23 -9.49 8.96
CA LEU A 304 -18.18 -8.67 8.34
C LEU A 304 -17.63 -7.75 9.41
N LYS A 305 -16.34 -7.86 9.68
CA LYS A 305 -15.62 -6.96 10.59
C LYS A 305 -14.39 -6.43 9.87
N SER A 306 -14.17 -5.15 9.96
CA SER A 306 -12.92 -4.51 9.57
C SER A 306 -12.56 -3.50 10.65
N ASP A 307 -11.40 -3.68 11.25
CA ASP A 307 -10.81 -2.77 12.21
C ASP A 307 -9.45 -2.35 11.66
N GLN A 308 -9.34 -1.10 11.26
CA GLN A 308 -8.20 -0.59 10.53
C GLN A 308 -7.68 0.68 11.18
N HIS A 309 -6.40 0.68 11.49
CA HIS A 309 -5.63 1.84 11.93
C HIS A 309 -4.46 2.04 10.98
N GLN A 310 -4.49 3.09 10.17
CA GLN A 310 -3.35 3.52 9.36
C GLN A 310 -2.83 4.85 9.94
N VAL A 311 -1.77 4.73 10.71
CA VAL A 311 -1.19 5.84 11.46
C VAL A 311 -0.11 6.50 10.62
N PHE A 312 -0.29 7.76 10.29
CA PHE A 312 0.72 8.59 9.66
C PHE A 312 1.61 9.24 10.72
N GLY A 313 2.90 9.29 10.46
CA GLY A 313 3.87 9.79 11.43
C GLY A 313 5.26 9.92 10.84
N ARG A 314 6.23 10.17 11.70
CA ARG A 314 7.62 10.44 11.36
C ARG A 314 8.53 9.34 11.87
N PHE A 315 9.32 8.78 10.95
CA PHE A 315 10.33 7.77 11.26
C PHE A 315 11.70 8.41 11.46
N THR A 316 12.39 8.01 12.53
CA THR A 316 13.77 8.42 12.82
C THR A 316 14.55 7.21 13.33
N GLY A 317 15.72 6.95 12.79
CA GLY A 317 16.54 5.80 13.20
C GLY A 317 17.56 5.41 12.15
N THR A 318 17.82 4.12 12.03
CA THR A 318 18.84 3.61 11.10
C THR A 318 18.30 2.51 10.20
N ALA A 319 18.79 2.51 8.95
CA ALA A 319 18.55 1.44 7.97
C ALA A 319 19.88 1.00 7.37
N THR A 320 20.16 -0.31 7.33
CA THR A 320 21.40 -0.86 6.81
C THR A 320 21.16 -1.58 5.48
N LEU A 321 21.85 -1.15 4.42
CA LEU A 321 21.79 -1.73 3.09
C LEU A 321 22.49 -3.10 3.02
N ASP A 322 22.34 -3.81 1.90
CA ASP A 322 22.93 -5.15 1.70
C ASP A 322 24.49 -5.13 1.72
N ASP A 323 25.11 -4.01 1.38
CA ASP A 323 26.56 -3.81 1.41
C ASP A 323 27.12 -3.36 2.76
N GLY A 324 26.24 -3.24 3.78
CA GLY A 324 26.60 -2.78 5.12
C GLY A 324 26.57 -1.25 5.29
N THR A 325 26.22 -0.48 4.26
CA THR A 325 26.05 0.96 4.40
C THR A 325 24.92 1.28 5.35
N VAL A 326 25.19 2.07 6.39
CA VAL A 326 24.20 2.52 7.37
C VAL A 326 23.70 3.88 6.96
N LEU A 327 22.39 3.99 6.77
CA LEU A 327 21.68 5.23 6.49
C LEU A 327 21.05 5.75 7.78
N GLU A 328 21.28 7.03 8.09
CA GLU A 328 20.57 7.73 9.16
C GLU A 328 19.29 8.36 8.62
N VAL A 329 18.16 7.79 9.02
CA VAL A 329 16.83 8.31 8.67
C VAL A 329 16.42 9.33 9.71
N ARG A 330 16.01 10.53 9.28
CA ARG A 330 15.58 11.60 10.19
C ARG A 330 14.28 12.20 9.73
N ASP A 331 13.28 12.16 10.61
CA ASP A 331 11.98 12.82 10.43
C ASP A 331 11.27 12.48 9.09
N LEU A 332 11.44 11.24 8.61
CA LEU A 332 10.85 10.77 7.35
C LEU A 332 9.36 10.52 7.52
N LEU A 333 8.51 11.25 6.79
CA LEU A 333 7.07 11.04 6.80
C LEU A 333 6.72 9.71 6.13
N GLY A 334 5.89 8.93 6.79
CA GLY A 334 5.35 7.67 6.30
C GLY A 334 4.11 7.26 7.07
N PHE A 335 3.76 6.00 6.97
CA PHE A 335 2.67 5.43 7.76
C PHE A 335 3.02 4.01 8.22
N ALA A 336 2.31 3.59 9.27
CA ALA A 336 2.25 2.22 9.72
C ALA A 336 0.81 1.85 10.03
N GLU A 337 0.40 0.66 9.65
CA GLU A 337 -0.98 0.21 9.87
C GLU A 337 -1.04 -1.16 10.52
N LYS A 338 -2.13 -1.36 11.25
CA LYS A 338 -2.62 -2.66 11.67
C LYS A 338 -4.06 -2.79 11.23
N VAL A 339 -4.38 -3.93 10.62
CA VAL A 339 -5.73 -4.22 10.15
C VAL A 339 -6.14 -5.62 10.58
N GLU A 340 -7.36 -5.73 11.14
CA GLU A 340 -8.03 -6.99 11.43
C GLU A 340 -9.32 -7.09 10.62
N ASN A 341 -9.43 -8.08 9.76
CA ASN A 341 -10.58 -8.28 8.89
C ASN A 341 -11.20 -9.67 9.08
N LYS A 342 -12.55 -9.69 8.99
CA LYS A 342 -13.37 -10.90 8.85
C LYS A 342 -14.34 -10.68 7.71
N TRP A 343 -14.06 -11.28 6.53
CA TRP A 343 -14.90 -11.12 5.34
C TRP A 343 -14.62 -12.17 4.22
#